data_f6ccc68b4d59360286b0791ce7bd7445
#
_entry.id   f6ccc68b4d59360286b0791ce7bd7445
#
_cell.length_a   1.000
_cell.length_b   1.000
_cell.length_c   1.000
_cell.angle_alpha   90.00
_cell.angle_beta   90.00
_cell.angle_gamma   90.00
#
_symmetry.space_group_name_H-M   'P 1'
#
loop_
_entity.id
_entity.type
_entity.pdbx_description
1 polymer ?
#
loop_
_entity_poly.entity_id
_entity_poly.type
_entity_poly.pdbx_seq_one_letter_code
_entity_poly.pdbx_strand_id
1 'polypeptide(L)'
;TMTLADANEQFQKLNVCFQELAEYRPLELLRSQRQRIDYLLTKQVKIVAMTCTHAAIARSHLVELGFQYDNIIMEEAGQMLDVETFVPLLLQSGELDASSRLKRICLIGDHHQLPPVIKNMTFAKYSNFDQSLFTRLIRSGVPTIQLNKQGRSRADIANLYTWRYKGLGNLGHVATREKFLSAN
;
A
#
# COMPACT_ATOMS: atom_id res chain seq x y z
N THR A 1 -0.36 -48.04 27.73
CA THR A 1 -0.47 -47.23 28.97
C THR A 1 0.09 -45.86 28.68
N MET A 2 -0.79 -44.90 28.68
CA MET A 2 -0.47 -43.48 28.45
C MET A 2 0.38 -43.00 29.67
N THR A 3 1.54 -42.44 29.40
CA THR A 3 2.40 -41.91 30.46
C THR A 3 1.95 -40.51 30.86
N LEU A 4 2.39 -40.03 32.01
CA LEU A 4 2.07 -38.67 32.50
C LEU A 4 2.64 -37.60 31.53
N ALA A 5 3.75 -37.90 30.89
CA ALA A 5 4.36 -37.03 29.86
C ALA A 5 3.48 -36.93 28.62
N ASP A 6 2.92 -38.06 28.12
CA ASP A 6 2.01 -38.07 26.97
C ASP A 6 0.72 -37.29 27.27
N ALA A 7 0.20 -37.43 28.51
CA ALA A 7 -0.98 -36.67 28.94
C ALA A 7 -0.73 -35.15 28.97
N ASN A 8 0.43 -34.71 29.47
CA ASN A 8 0.81 -33.31 29.47
C ASN A 8 0.98 -32.73 28.04
N GLU A 9 1.59 -33.50 27.15
CA GLU A 9 1.73 -33.09 25.75
C GLU A 9 0.36 -32.89 25.06
N GLN A 10 -0.56 -33.84 25.29
CA GLN A 10 -1.92 -33.73 24.75
C GLN A 10 -2.68 -32.55 25.36
N PHE A 11 -2.52 -32.31 26.66
CA PHE A 11 -3.13 -31.15 27.32
C PHE A 11 -2.59 -29.81 26.75
N GLN A 12 -1.29 -29.72 26.52
CA GLN A 12 -0.71 -28.53 25.90
C GLN A 12 -1.26 -28.28 24.47
N LYS A 13 -1.38 -29.33 23.65
CA LYS A 13 -1.99 -29.23 22.33
C LYS A 13 -3.43 -28.74 22.39
N LEU A 14 -4.23 -29.29 23.30
CA LEU A 14 -5.61 -28.85 23.51
C LEU A 14 -5.67 -27.38 23.96
N ASN A 15 -4.79 -26.98 24.85
CA ASN A 15 -4.76 -25.61 25.35
C ASN A 15 -4.44 -24.59 24.23
N VAL A 16 -3.52 -24.92 23.34
CA VAL A 16 -3.23 -24.12 22.15
C VAL A 16 -4.48 -23.97 21.26
N CYS A 17 -5.17 -25.10 20.98
CA CYS A 17 -6.42 -25.05 20.19
C CYS A 17 -7.50 -24.20 20.84
N PHE A 18 -7.66 -24.29 22.19
CA PHE A 18 -8.62 -23.45 22.90
C PHE A 18 -8.23 -21.98 22.89
N GLN A 19 -6.95 -21.66 22.95
CA GLN A 19 -6.48 -20.27 22.79
C GLN A 19 -6.81 -19.72 21.40
N GLU A 20 -6.53 -20.49 20.35
CA GLU A 20 -6.89 -20.12 18.98
C GLU A 20 -8.41 -19.91 18.83
N LEU A 21 -9.23 -20.82 19.35
CA LEU A 21 -10.69 -20.68 19.33
C LEU A 21 -11.17 -19.44 20.09
N ALA A 22 -10.53 -19.10 21.21
CA ALA A 22 -10.87 -17.91 21.97
C ALA A 22 -10.60 -16.60 21.18
N GLU A 23 -9.61 -16.59 20.31
CA GLU A 23 -9.34 -15.44 19.43
C GLU A 23 -10.47 -15.22 18.39
N TYR A 24 -11.11 -16.30 17.92
CA TYR A 24 -12.21 -16.23 16.94
C TYR A 24 -13.59 -16.04 17.58
N ARG A 25 -13.73 -16.27 18.88
CA ARG A 25 -15.00 -16.16 19.61
C ARG A 25 -15.70 -14.80 19.44
N PRO A 26 -14.99 -13.65 19.41
CA PRO A 26 -15.64 -12.36 19.15
C PRO A 26 -16.38 -12.31 17.81
N LEU A 27 -15.90 -13.01 16.77
CA LEU A 27 -16.55 -13.05 15.45
C LEU A 27 -17.90 -13.77 15.47
N GLU A 28 -18.10 -14.75 16.35
CA GLU A 28 -19.37 -15.44 16.52
C GLU A 28 -20.41 -14.57 17.26
N LEU A 29 -19.95 -13.75 18.21
CA LEU A 29 -20.81 -12.84 18.97
C LEU A 29 -21.27 -11.63 18.15
N LEU A 30 -20.54 -11.26 17.12
CA LEU A 30 -20.86 -10.12 16.26
C LEU A 30 -21.96 -10.50 15.25
N ARG A 31 -23.15 -9.93 15.40
CA ARG A 31 -24.33 -10.30 14.62
C ARG A 31 -24.32 -9.71 13.22
N SER A 32 -23.86 -8.47 13.04
CA SER A 32 -23.86 -7.81 11.75
C SER A 32 -22.53 -8.00 11.01
N GLN A 33 -22.60 -8.08 9.68
CA GLN A 33 -21.42 -8.14 8.83
C GLN A 33 -20.51 -6.91 9.04
N ARG A 34 -21.10 -5.73 9.22
CA ARG A 34 -20.36 -4.49 9.49
C ARG A 34 -19.53 -4.62 10.77
N GLN A 35 -20.12 -5.06 11.87
CA GLN A 35 -19.40 -5.26 13.14
C GLN A 35 -18.25 -6.26 13.01
N ARG A 36 -18.41 -7.31 12.22
CA ARG A 36 -17.35 -8.29 11.94
C ARG A 36 -16.20 -7.66 11.16
N ILE A 37 -16.51 -6.87 10.12
CA ILE A 37 -15.51 -6.15 9.34
C ILE A 37 -14.76 -5.15 10.23
N ASP A 38 -15.47 -4.38 11.04
CA ASP A 38 -14.89 -3.38 11.94
C ASP A 38 -13.94 -4.04 12.97
N TYR A 39 -14.34 -5.18 13.51
CA TYR A 39 -13.52 -5.97 14.41
C TYR A 39 -12.25 -6.51 13.71
N LEU A 40 -12.41 -7.11 12.54
CA LEU A 40 -11.28 -7.59 11.74
C LEU A 40 -10.30 -6.47 11.44
N LEU A 41 -10.81 -5.33 10.99
CA LEU A 41 -10.03 -4.16 10.60
C LEU A 41 -9.19 -3.61 11.76
N THR A 42 -9.75 -3.59 12.97
CA THR A 42 -9.10 -2.96 14.14
C THR A 42 -8.27 -3.94 14.98
N LYS A 43 -8.57 -5.24 14.95
CA LYS A 43 -7.99 -6.22 15.87
C LYS A 43 -7.16 -7.32 15.20
N GLN A 44 -7.49 -7.73 13.97
CA GLN A 44 -6.91 -8.93 13.36
C GLN A 44 -6.04 -8.61 12.15
N VAL A 45 -6.47 -7.70 11.29
CA VAL A 45 -5.82 -7.44 10.02
C VAL A 45 -4.50 -6.70 10.22
N LYS A 46 -3.44 -7.20 9.59
CA LYS A 46 -2.10 -6.58 9.61
C LYS A 46 -1.84 -5.69 8.40
N ILE A 47 -2.53 -5.94 7.29
CA ILE A 47 -2.37 -5.21 6.04
C ILE A 47 -3.76 -4.85 5.51
N VAL A 48 -3.96 -3.58 5.24
CA VAL A 48 -5.18 -3.05 4.60
C VAL A 48 -4.78 -2.38 3.30
N ALA A 49 -5.45 -2.75 2.22
CA ALA A 49 -5.25 -2.13 0.91
C ALA A 49 -6.53 -1.45 0.45
N MET A 50 -6.40 -0.21 -0.01
CA MET A 50 -7.53 0.58 -0.55
C MET A 50 -7.02 1.67 -1.50
N THR A 51 -7.91 2.20 -2.32
CA THR A 51 -7.60 3.40 -3.12
C THR A 51 -7.63 4.65 -2.25
N CYS A 52 -6.90 5.70 -2.66
CA CYS A 52 -6.96 7.01 -1.97
C CYS A 52 -8.38 7.58 -1.93
N THR A 53 -9.16 7.39 -2.99
CA THR A 53 -10.58 7.78 -3.04
C THR A 53 -11.41 7.04 -1.98
N HIS A 54 -11.20 5.71 -1.85
CA HIS A 54 -11.89 4.95 -0.82
C HIS A 54 -11.47 5.39 0.59
N ALA A 55 -10.21 5.65 0.80
CA ALA A 55 -9.69 6.19 2.06
C ALA A 55 -10.37 7.52 2.44
N ALA A 56 -10.59 8.41 1.46
CA ALA A 56 -11.28 9.66 1.66
C ALA A 56 -12.75 9.46 2.07
N ILE A 57 -13.47 8.57 1.37
CA ILE A 57 -14.88 8.26 1.67
C ILE A 57 -15.02 7.60 3.05
N ALA A 58 -14.15 6.67 3.38
CA ALA A 58 -14.20 5.90 4.62
C ALA A 58 -13.58 6.62 5.82
N ARG A 59 -12.97 7.79 5.63
CA ARG A 59 -12.17 8.47 6.65
C ARG A 59 -12.90 8.65 7.98
N SER A 60 -14.10 9.20 7.98
CA SER A 60 -14.86 9.44 9.22
C SER A 60 -15.09 8.15 9.98
N HIS A 61 -15.50 7.09 9.29
CA HIS A 61 -15.72 5.78 9.88
C HIS A 61 -14.44 5.15 10.45
N LEU A 62 -13.32 5.23 9.72
CA LEU A 62 -12.02 4.70 10.17
C LEU A 62 -11.49 5.43 11.40
N VAL A 63 -11.66 6.75 11.44
CA VAL A 63 -11.29 7.58 12.61
C VAL A 63 -12.16 7.24 13.83
N GLU A 64 -13.48 7.12 13.66
CA GLU A 64 -14.40 6.73 14.72
C GLU A 64 -14.10 5.33 15.29
N LEU A 65 -13.65 4.40 14.43
CA LEU A 65 -13.23 3.06 14.85
C LEU A 65 -11.90 3.05 15.61
N GLY A 66 -11.17 4.16 15.62
CA GLY A 66 -9.81 4.20 16.17
C GLY A 66 -8.81 3.39 15.32
N PHE A 67 -9.00 3.35 14.00
CA PHE A 67 -8.10 2.65 13.07
C PHE A 67 -6.69 3.25 13.15
N GLN A 68 -5.68 2.38 13.31
CA GLN A 68 -4.28 2.79 13.45
C GLN A 68 -3.36 1.92 12.60
N TYR A 69 -2.30 2.54 12.09
CA TYR A 69 -1.26 1.86 11.33
C TYR A 69 0.11 2.53 11.57
N ASP A 70 1.17 1.75 11.45
CA ASP A 70 2.55 2.22 11.65
C ASP A 70 3.23 2.61 10.34
N ASN A 71 2.84 2.01 9.23
CA ASN A 71 3.47 2.21 7.94
C ASN A 71 2.41 2.41 6.85
N ILE A 72 2.72 3.27 5.89
CA ILE A 72 1.92 3.44 4.69
C ILE A 72 2.80 3.27 3.46
N ILE A 73 2.28 2.55 2.48
CA ILE A 73 2.90 2.36 1.16
C ILE A 73 1.90 2.84 0.14
N MET A 74 2.31 3.74 -0.73
CA MET A 74 1.48 4.25 -1.83
C MET A 74 2.17 3.93 -3.15
N GLU A 75 1.49 3.16 -3.99
CA GLU A 75 1.92 2.86 -5.36
C GLU A 75 1.39 3.92 -6.33
N GLU A 76 2.10 4.09 -7.45
CA GLU A 76 1.78 5.09 -8.49
C GLU A 76 1.65 6.52 -7.93
N ALA A 77 2.44 6.84 -6.89
CA ALA A 77 2.36 8.12 -6.20
C ALA A 77 2.68 9.33 -7.09
N GLY A 78 3.34 9.12 -8.24
CA GLY A 78 3.57 10.16 -9.25
C GLY A 78 2.30 10.61 -9.99
N GLN A 79 1.25 9.78 -9.99
CA GLN A 79 -0.01 10.04 -10.70
C GLN A 79 -1.15 10.52 -9.77
N MET A 80 -0.89 10.61 -8.46
CA MET A 80 -1.86 11.07 -7.48
C MET A 80 -1.73 12.57 -7.24
N LEU A 81 -2.87 13.24 -7.09
CA LEU A 81 -2.87 14.64 -6.65
C LEU A 81 -2.24 14.76 -5.25
N ASP A 82 -1.57 15.86 -5.01
CA ASP A 82 -0.94 16.15 -3.70
C ASP A 82 -1.97 15.99 -2.57
N VAL A 83 -3.15 16.57 -2.71
CA VAL A 83 -4.25 16.47 -1.74
C VAL A 83 -4.74 15.04 -1.53
N GLU A 84 -4.82 14.23 -2.57
CA GLU A 84 -5.24 12.83 -2.47
C GLU A 84 -4.22 11.98 -1.70
N THR A 85 -2.94 12.31 -1.81
CA THR A 85 -1.87 11.65 -1.06
C THR A 85 -1.93 11.98 0.43
N PHE A 86 -2.41 13.17 0.80
CA PHE A 86 -2.54 13.57 2.20
C PHE A 86 -3.68 12.86 2.93
N VAL A 87 -4.77 12.53 2.27
CA VAL A 87 -5.93 11.89 2.92
C VAL A 87 -5.55 10.59 3.65
N PRO A 88 -4.84 9.64 3.02
CA PRO A 88 -4.39 8.43 3.73
C PRO A 88 -3.51 8.73 4.94
N LEU A 89 -2.73 9.79 4.94
CA LEU A 89 -1.86 10.16 6.06
C LEU A 89 -2.66 10.66 7.28
N LEU A 90 -3.91 11.06 7.08
CA LEU A 90 -4.79 11.63 8.11
C LEU A 90 -5.87 10.65 8.61
N LEU A 91 -5.81 9.36 8.25
CA LEU A 91 -6.82 8.37 8.67
C LEU A 91 -6.76 8.06 10.17
N GLN A 92 -5.65 8.36 10.85
CA GLN A 92 -5.50 8.15 12.29
C GLN A 92 -5.80 9.40 13.12
N SER A 93 -5.93 10.55 12.48
CA SER A 93 -6.08 11.84 13.18
C SER A 93 -7.53 12.08 13.54
N GLY A 94 -7.94 11.68 14.74
CA GLY A 94 -9.23 12.08 15.33
C GLY A 94 -9.18 13.51 15.90
N GLU A 95 -8.16 13.81 16.70
CA GLU A 95 -7.92 15.10 17.32
C GLU A 95 -6.43 15.47 17.15
N LEU A 96 -6.12 16.75 17.23
CA LEU A 96 -4.75 17.29 17.03
C LEU A 96 -3.73 16.74 18.04
N ASP A 97 -4.18 16.25 19.18
CA ASP A 97 -3.34 15.71 20.26
C ASP A 97 -3.25 14.18 20.30
N ALA A 98 -3.99 13.47 19.46
CA ALA A 98 -3.87 12.03 19.38
C ALA A 98 -2.54 11.65 18.69
N SER A 99 -1.64 11.01 19.41
CA SER A 99 -0.37 10.55 18.87
C SER A 99 -0.59 9.57 17.73
N SER A 100 -0.40 10.04 16.49
CA SER A 100 -0.42 9.16 15.33
C SER A 100 0.64 8.06 15.48
N ARG A 101 0.28 6.81 15.20
CA ARG A 101 1.23 5.70 15.18
C ARG A 101 2.08 5.66 13.92
N LEU A 102 1.77 6.49 12.92
CA LEU A 102 2.48 6.51 11.64
C LEU A 102 3.97 6.82 11.83
N LYS A 103 4.81 5.86 11.49
CA LYS A 103 6.28 5.96 11.61
C LYS A 103 6.97 6.08 10.27
N ARG A 104 6.42 5.47 9.22
CA ARG A 104 7.07 5.40 7.91
C ARG A 104 6.07 5.60 6.79
N ILE A 105 6.53 6.38 5.80
CA ILE A 105 5.81 6.63 4.56
C ILE A 105 6.72 6.17 3.43
N CYS A 106 6.24 5.27 2.57
CA CYS A 106 6.92 4.83 1.37
C CYS A 106 6.09 5.22 0.16
N LEU A 107 6.59 6.13 -0.65
CA LEU A 107 5.97 6.53 -1.91
C LEU A 107 6.72 5.82 -3.05
N ILE A 108 6.00 5.05 -3.84
CA ILE A 108 6.50 4.34 -5.01
C ILE A 108 5.88 4.98 -6.23
N GLY A 109 6.68 5.43 -7.18
CA GLY A 109 6.16 6.13 -8.34
C GLY A 109 7.23 6.45 -9.37
N ASP A 110 6.81 7.09 -10.44
CA ASP A 110 7.66 7.52 -11.51
C ASP A 110 7.23 8.91 -12.00
N HIS A 111 8.04 9.91 -11.75
CA HIS A 111 7.79 11.30 -12.14
C HIS A 111 8.03 11.58 -13.63
N HIS A 112 8.53 10.59 -14.37
CA HIS A 112 8.70 10.67 -15.82
C HIS A 112 7.49 10.11 -16.60
N GLN A 113 6.57 9.44 -15.90
CA GLN A 113 5.31 8.97 -16.46
C GLN A 113 4.25 10.09 -16.44
N LEU A 114 2.98 9.74 -16.59
CA LEU A 114 1.89 10.71 -16.64
C LEU A 114 1.74 11.41 -15.29
N PRO A 115 1.60 12.75 -15.28
CA PRO A 115 1.26 13.49 -14.07
C PRO A 115 -0.20 13.25 -13.68
N PRO A 116 -0.61 13.70 -12.48
CA PRO A 116 -2.01 13.69 -12.07
C PRO A 116 -2.93 14.35 -13.10
N VAL A 117 -4.09 13.75 -13.35
CA VAL A 117 -5.04 14.26 -14.34
C VAL A 117 -5.98 15.27 -13.68
N ILE A 118 -5.97 16.50 -14.19
CA ILE A 118 -6.85 17.58 -13.74
C ILE A 118 -7.84 17.92 -14.85
N LYS A 119 -9.13 17.79 -14.53
CA LYS A 119 -10.20 18.12 -15.49
C LYS A 119 -10.31 19.63 -15.76
N ASN A 120 -10.00 20.46 -14.78
CA ASN A 120 -10.06 21.92 -14.93
C ASN A 120 -8.72 22.46 -15.44
N MET A 121 -8.68 22.87 -16.71
CA MET A 121 -7.47 23.37 -17.36
C MET A 121 -6.91 24.63 -16.73
N THR A 122 -7.75 25.46 -16.10
CA THR A 122 -7.30 26.67 -15.40
C THR A 122 -6.47 26.32 -14.18
N PHE A 123 -6.91 25.34 -13.38
CA PHE A 123 -6.11 24.85 -12.26
C PHE A 123 -4.82 24.17 -12.72
N ALA A 124 -4.86 23.37 -13.79
CA ALA A 124 -3.66 22.75 -14.33
C ALA A 124 -2.61 23.80 -14.73
N LYS A 125 -3.06 24.88 -15.40
CA LYS A 125 -2.15 25.88 -15.99
C LYS A 125 -1.60 26.90 -14.97
N TYR A 126 -2.40 27.30 -13.99
CA TYR A 126 -2.09 28.46 -13.15
C TYR A 126 -1.83 28.16 -11.68
N SER A 127 -2.09 26.94 -11.20
CA SER A 127 -1.95 26.59 -9.77
C SER A 127 -0.94 25.47 -9.50
N ASN A 128 -0.25 24.94 -10.51
CA ASN A 128 0.61 23.74 -10.37
C ASN A 128 -0.11 22.56 -9.68
N PHE A 129 -1.41 22.48 -9.82
CA PHE A 129 -2.22 21.46 -9.15
C PHE A 129 -2.01 20.06 -9.75
N ASP A 130 -1.38 20.00 -10.94
CA ASP A 130 -0.93 18.79 -11.63
C ASP A 130 0.36 18.18 -11.02
N GLN A 131 0.92 18.83 -9.99
CA GLN A 131 2.08 18.30 -9.30
C GLN A 131 1.65 17.33 -8.21
N SER A 132 2.20 16.09 -8.23
CA SER A 132 2.02 15.13 -7.14
C SER A 132 2.94 15.45 -5.96
N LEU A 133 2.56 15.00 -4.75
CA LEU A 133 3.44 15.04 -3.58
C LEU A 133 4.77 14.34 -3.85
N PHE A 134 4.73 13.20 -4.54
CA PHE A 134 5.91 12.43 -4.94
C PHE A 134 6.89 13.30 -5.75
N THR A 135 6.42 13.95 -6.82
CA THR A 135 7.25 14.84 -7.64
C THR A 135 7.76 16.04 -6.84
N ARG A 136 6.93 16.61 -5.97
CA ARG A 136 7.30 17.73 -5.11
C ARG A 136 8.44 17.36 -4.16
N LEU A 137 8.37 16.20 -3.52
CA LEU A 137 9.42 15.72 -2.60
C LEU A 137 10.75 15.46 -3.34
N ILE A 138 10.70 14.88 -4.55
CA ILE A 138 11.92 14.69 -5.37
C ILE A 138 12.55 16.05 -5.69
N ARG A 139 11.77 17.03 -6.12
CA ARG A 139 12.25 18.39 -6.43
C ARG A 139 12.82 19.11 -5.21
N SER A 140 12.30 18.81 -4.03
CA SER A 140 12.79 19.34 -2.75
C SER A 140 14.07 18.65 -2.24
N GLY A 141 14.60 17.66 -2.98
CA GLY A 141 15.85 16.99 -2.63
C GLY A 141 15.69 15.90 -1.55
N VAL A 142 14.49 15.41 -1.30
CA VAL A 142 14.28 14.27 -0.39
C VAL A 142 15.03 13.05 -0.96
N PRO A 143 15.82 12.33 -0.14
CA PRO A 143 16.56 11.16 -0.59
C PRO A 143 15.63 10.11 -1.22
N THR A 144 15.98 9.67 -2.42
CA THR A 144 15.22 8.68 -3.19
C THR A 144 16.07 7.51 -3.59
N ILE A 145 15.46 6.35 -3.71
CA ILE A 145 16.10 5.13 -4.27
C ILE A 145 15.54 4.94 -5.66
N GLN A 146 16.39 5.03 -6.67
CA GLN A 146 16.01 4.79 -8.05
C GLN A 146 16.24 3.33 -8.43
N LEU A 147 15.18 2.66 -8.89
CA LEU A 147 15.27 1.34 -9.49
C LEU A 147 15.80 1.49 -10.92
N ASN A 148 16.92 0.85 -11.21
CA ASN A 148 17.65 1.00 -12.48
C ASN A 148 17.55 -0.20 -13.41
N LYS A 149 16.66 -1.15 -13.14
CA LYS A 149 16.44 -2.33 -13.98
C LYS A 149 14.95 -2.60 -14.18
N GLN A 150 14.55 -2.72 -15.42
CA GLN A 150 13.20 -3.13 -15.78
C GLN A 150 13.11 -4.66 -15.98
N GLY A 151 11.95 -5.26 -15.70
CA GLY A 151 11.70 -6.69 -15.84
C GLY A 151 10.42 -7.02 -16.60
N ARG A 152 9.68 -6.00 -17.05
CA ARG A 152 8.36 -6.18 -17.69
C ARG A 152 8.46 -6.37 -19.19
N SER A 153 9.12 -5.47 -19.88
CA SER A 153 9.20 -5.43 -21.34
C SER A 153 10.39 -6.22 -21.87
N ARG A 154 10.28 -6.74 -23.09
CA ARG A 154 11.46 -7.25 -23.82
C ARG A 154 12.45 -6.12 -24.05
N ALA A 155 13.73 -6.45 -24.21
CA ALA A 155 14.80 -5.46 -24.38
C ALA A 155 14.53 -4.52 -25.56
N ASP A 156 14.06 -5.03 -26.70
CA ASP A 156 13.75 -4.24 -27.88
C ASP A 156 12.68 -3.16 -27.62
N ILE A 157 11.63 -3.54 -26.85
CA ILE A 157 10.57 -2.61 -26.45
C ILE A 157 11.08 -1.62 -25.41
N ALA A 158 11.88 -2.09 -24.46
CA ALA A 158 12.46 -1.23 -23.43
C ALA A 158 13.34 -0.12 -24.04
N ASN A 159 14.09 -0.43 -25.09
CA ASN A 159 14.95 0.52 -25.79
C ASN A 159 14.20 1.73 -26.37
N LEU A 160 12.87 1.61 -26.60
CA LEU A 160 12.07 2.72 -27.10
C LEU A 160 11.89 3.84 -26.06
N TYR A 161 12.04 3.54 -24.76
CA TYR A 161 11.84 4.52 -23.68
C TYR A 161 13.04 4.69 -22.74
N THR A 162 14.13 3.90 -22.90
CA THR A 162 15.33 4.00 -22.04
C THR A 162 16.01 5.37 -22.11
N TRP A 163 15.85 6.10 -23.20
CA TRP A 163 16.35 7.47 -23.31
C TRP A 163 15.81 8.43 -22.25
N ARG A 164 14.63 8.12 -21.70
CA ARG A 164 13.98 8.91 -20.64
C ARG A 164 14.63 8.69 -19.28
N TYR A 165 15.27 7.54 -19.08
CA TYR A 165 15.78 7.08 -17.78
C TYR A 165 17.28 6.86 -17.83
N LYS A 166 18.03 7.61 -17.02
CA LYS A 166 19.50 7.42 -16.96
C LYS A 166 19.83 6.04 -16.39
N GLY A 167 20.56 5.24 -17.19
CA GLY A 167 21.09 3.97 -16.72
C GLY A 167 20.06 2.86 -16.50
N LEU A 168 18.87 2.96 -17.11
CA LEU A 168 17.88 1.88 -17.03
C LEU A 168 18.37 0.67 -17.82
N GLY A 169 18.68 -0.42 -17.11
CA GLY A 169 19.05 -1.73 -17.68
C GLY A 169 17.89 -2.72 -17.63
N ASN A 170 18.19 -3.95 -17.97
CA ASN A 170 17.24 -5.06 -17.93
C ASN A 170 17.62 -6.05 -16.81
N LEU A 171 16.61 -6.66 -16.18
CA LEU A 171 16.79 -7.81 -15.32
C LEU A 171 17.22 -9.05 -16.14
N GLY A 172 17.98 -9.98 -15.55
CA GLY A 172 18.52 -11.14 -16.26
C GLY A 172 17.48 -11.98 -17.02
N HIS A 173 16.29 -12.16 -16.45
CA HIS A 173 15.24 -12.93 -17.10
C HIS A 173 14.65 -12.26 -18.37
N VAL A 174 14.90 -10.98 -18.58
CA VAL A 174 14.43 -10.28 -19.79
C VAL A 174 15.20 -10.75 -21.02
N ALA A 175 16.49 -11.11 -20.87
CA ALA A 175 17.32 -11.60 -21.95
C ALA A 175 16.88 -12.96 -22.49
N THR A 176 16.20 -13.77 -21.66
CA THR A 176 15.72 -15.12 -22.03
C THR A 176 14.31 -15.11 -22.62
N ARG A 177 13.61 -13.97 -22.65
CA ARG A 177 12.30 -13.86 -23.26
C ARG A 177 12.41 -14.03 -24.78
N GLU A 178 11.69 -15.01 -25.31
CA GLU A 178 11.67 -15.27 -26.73
C GLU A 178 11.31 -14.00 -27.51
N LYS A 179 12.11 -13.71 -28.52
CA LYS A 179 11.73 -12.74 -29.55
C LYS A 179 10.46 -13.29 -30.22
N PHE A 180 9.48 -12.46 -30.46
CA PHE A 180 8.40 -12.83 -31.37
C PHE A 180 9.09 -13.17 -32.69
N LEU A 181 9.16 -14.44 -33.01
CA LEU A 181 9.41 -14.85 -34.37
C LEU A 181 8.28 -14.25 -35.18
N SER A 182 8.63 -13.41 -36.14
CA SER A 182 7.68 -12.87 -37.10
C SER A 182 6.83 -14.04 -37.59
N ALA A 183 5.54 -14.00 -37.30
CA ALA A 183 4.59 -14.88 -37.95
C ALA A 183 4.68 -14.52 -39.45
N ASN A 184 5.31 -15.39 -40.21
CA ASN A 184 5.22 -15.36 -41.66
C ASN A 184 3.83 -15.74 -42.09
#